data_76eb1890fa968f185e86fda10f1e8c70
#
_entry.id   76eb1890fa968f185e86fda10f1e8c70
#
_cell.length_a   1.000
_cell.length_b   1.000
_cell.length_c   1.000
_cell.angle_alpha   90.00
_cell.angle_beta   90.00
_cell.angle_gamma   90.00
#
_symmetry.space_group_name_H-M   'P 1'
#
loop_
_entity.id
_entity.type
_entity.pdbx_description
1 polymer ?
#
loop_
_entity_poly.entity_id
_entity_poly.type
_entity_poly.pdbx_seq_one_letter_code
_entity_poly.pdbx_strand_id
1 'polypeptide(L)' 'MAGNTLIAGLKGKFVDVIYTVPTINRLLESGEPGVTMGIMRDEDADCIMLEREDGTAEYLMKNAIIRIVPRE' A
#
# COMPACT_ATOMS: atom_id res chain seq x y z
N MET A 1 -1.35 7.40 -18.80
CA MET A 1 -2.01 6.68 -18.99
C MET A 1 -1.70 5.36 -18.59
N ALA A 2 -0.92 4.83 -19.00
CA ALA A 2 -0.68 3.52 -18.70
C ALA A 2 -0.11 3.27 -17.35
N GLY A 3 0.28 4.27 -16.64
CA GLY A 3 0.99 4.05 -15.40
C GLY A 3 0.20 3.30 -14.36
N ASN A 4 -1.11 3.37 -14.42
CA ASN A 4 -1.90 2.73 -13.39
C ASN A 4 -2.27 1.31 -13.70
N THR A 5 -1.99 0.85 -14.89
CA THR A 5 -2.41 -0.48 -15.24
C THR A 5 -1.70 -1.54 -14.46
N LEU A 6 -0.46 -1.32 -14.10
CA LEU A 6 0.27 -2.34 -13.35
C LEU A 6 -0.33 -2.56 -11.99
N ILE A 7 -0.69 -1.49 -11.31
CA ILE A 7 -1.27 -1.63 -9.99
C ILE A 7 -2.67 -2.20 -10.08
N ALA A 8 -3.43 -1.74 -11.08
CA ALA A 8 -4.78 -2.26 -11.24
C ALA A 8 -4.78 -3.75 -11.49
N GLY A 9 -3.74 -4.25 -12.09
CA GLY A 9 -3.66 -5.68 -12.33
C GLY A 9 -3.48 -6.51 -11.09
N LEU A 10 -3.21 -5.89 -9.95
CA LEU A 10 -3.07 -6.61 -8.71
C LEU A 10 -4.37 -6.73 -7.94
N LYS A 11 -5.45 -6.20 -8.46
CA LYS A 11 -6.72 -6.29 -7.76
C LYS A 11 -7.09 -7.75 -7.58
N GLY A 12 -7.54 -8.09 -6.39
CA GLY A 12 -7.89 -9.44 -6.06
C GLY A 12 -6.74 -10.30 -5.61
N LYS A 13 -5.53 -9.77 -5.63
CA LYS A 13 -4.36 -10.54 -5.24
C LYS A 13 -3.91 -10.17 -3.85
N PHE A 14 -3.30 -11.14 -3.19
CA PHE A 14 -2.73 -10.90 -1.88
C PHE A 14 -1.37 -10.26 -2.08
N VAL A 15 -1.15 -9.12 -1.47
CA VAL A 15 0.09 -8.38 -1.68
C VAL A 15 0.68 -7.93 -0.36
N ASP A 16 1.99 -7.75 -0.37
CA ASP A 16 2.70 -7.10 0.72
C ASP A 16 2.98 -5.68 0.27
N VAL A 17 2.69 -4.71 1.11
CA VAL A 17 2.93 -3.32 0.77
C VAL A 17 3.90 -2.74 1.77
N ILE A 18 4.99 -2.21 1.27
CA ILE A 18 5.98 -1.54 2.08
C ILE A 18 5.78 -0.05 1.91
N TYR A 19 5.60 0.64 3.01
CA TYR A 19 5.28 2.05 2.96
C TYR A 19 6.13 2.83 3.93
N THR A 20 6.15 4.14 3.79
CA THR A 20 6.82 5.01 4.75
C THR A 20 5.77 5.79 5.49
N VAL A 21 6.05 6.05 6.75
CA VAL A 21 5.18 6.88 7.55
C VAL A 21 5.87 8.22 7.68
N PRO A 22 5.32 9.25 7.08
CA PRO A 22 5.95 10.56 7.20
C PRO A 22 5.87 10.97 8.64
N THR A 23 6.98 11.39 9.20
CA THR A 23 6.93 11.83 10.55
C THR A 23 7.09 13.31 10.59
N ILE A 24 6.30 13.93 11.39
CA ILE A 24 6.40 15.34 11.58
C ILE A 24 7.47 15.63 12.58
N ASN A 25 7.80 14.67 13.39
CA ASN A 25 8.78 14.90 14.45
C ASN A 25 10.17 14.63 13.95
N ARG A 26 10.94 15.67 13.71
CA ARG A 26 12.24 15.49 13.20
C ARG A 26 13.15 14.73 14.07
N LEU A 27 12.89 14.70 15.34
CA LEU A 27 13.72 13.94 16.24
C LEU A 27 13.59 12.46 16.01
N LEU A 28 12.48 12.07 15.42
CA LEU A 28 12.28 10.66 15.18
C LEU A 28 12.35 10.31 13.74
N GLU A 29 13.07 11.06 12.98
CA GLU A 29 13.08 10.81 11.61
C GLU A 29 13.63 9.51 11.26
N SER A 30 13.25 8.49 11.87
CA SER A 30 13.77 7.21 11.55
C SER A 30 13.43 6.85 10.12
N GLY A 31 12.33 7.24 9.66
CA GLY A 31 11.98 6.88 8.31
C GLY A 31 11.87 5.40 8.13
N GLU A 32 11.67 4.67 9.20
CA GLU A 32 11.56 3.24 9.06
C GLU A 32 10.34 2.87 8.27
N PRO A 33 10.49 1.99 7.30
CA PRO A 33 9.34 1.58 6.52
C PRO A 33 8.46 0.65 7.33
N GLY A 34 7.18 0.70 7.07
CA GLY A 34 6.25 -0.24 7.62
C GLY A 34 5.86 -1.24 6.57
N VAL A 35 5.32 -2.36 6.99
CA VAL A 35 4.86 -3.39 6.08
C VAL A 35 3.45 -3.77 6.47
N THR A 36 2.57 -3.83 5.49
CA THR A 36 1.24 -4.33 5.73
C THR A 36 0.91 -5.29 4.61
N MET A 37 -0.09 -6.13 4.80
CA MET A 37 -0.44 -7.09 3.79
C MET A 37 -1.93 -7.31 3.77
N GLY A 38 -2.43 -7.71 2.64
CA GLY A 38 -3.85 -7.97 2.49
C GLY A 38 -4.19 -8.16 1.03
N ILE A 39 -5.48 -8.34 0.74
CA ILE A 39 -5.94 -8.48 -0.61
C ILE A 39 -6.27 -7.09 -1.14
N MET A 40 -5.69 -6.75 -2.28
CA MET A 40 -5.96 -5.44 -2.85
C MET A 40 -7.32 -5.48 -3.50
N ARG A 41 -8.24 -4.71 -2.94
CA ARG A 41 -9.61 -4.76 -3.41
C ARG A 41 -9.95 -3.64 -4.36
N ASP A 42 -9.27 -2.52 -4.23
CA ASP A 42 -9.61 -1.39 -5.06
C ASP A 42 -8.42 -0.46 -5.16
N GLU A 43 -8.50 0.46 -6.07
CA GLU A 43 -7.38 1.34 -6.32
C GLU A 43 -7.87 2.53 -7.13
N ASP A 44 -7.41 3.71 -6.80
CA ASP A 44 -7.72 4.87 -7.63
C ASP A 44 -6.44 5.67 -7.83
N ALA A 45 -6.57 6.90 -8.28
CA ALA A 45 -5.40 7.69 -8.62
C ALA A 45 -4.52 7.97 -7.43
N ASP A 46 -5.09 8.04 -6.24
CA ASP A 46 -4.36 8.48 -5.07
C ASP A 46 -4.09 7.41 -4.04
N CYS A 47 -4.86 6.37 -4.00
CA CYS A 47 -4.69 5.37 -2.95
C CYS A 47 -5.09 3.99 -3.40
N ILE A 48 -4.72 3.01 -2.58
CA ILE A 48 -5.17 1.64 -2.76
C ILE A 48 -5.90 1.22 -1.50
N MET A 49 -6.78 0.25 -1.64
CA MET A 49 -7.50 -0.29 -0.51
C MET A 49 -7.15 -1.75 -0.34
N LEU A 50 -6.70 -2.11 0.84
CA LEU A 50 -6.40 -3.48 1.17
C LEU A 50 -7.43 -4.01 2.15
N GLU A 51 -7.84 -5.24 1.95
CA GLU A 51 -8.70 -5.92 2.90
C GLU A 51 -7.83 -6.86 3.70
N ARG A 52 -7.76 -6.66 5.00
CA ARG A 52 -6.90 -7.43 5.86
C ARG A 52 -7.61 -8.71 6.27
N GLU A 53 -6.84 -9.61 6.89
CA GLU A 53 -7.39 -10.88 7.27
C GLU A 53 -8.59 -10.79 8.19
N ASP A 54 -8.61 -9.79 9.03
CA ASP A 54 -9.72 -9.65 9.96
C ASP A 54 -10.92 -8.96 9.34
N GLY A 55 -10.88 -8.71 8.05
CA GLY A 55 -12.01 -8.09 7.37
C GLY A 55 -11.99 -6.58 7.36
N THR A 56 -11.04 -5.96 8.00
CA THR A 56 -11.00 -4.50 8.00
C THR A 56 -10.34 -4.00 6.72
N ALA A 57 -10.68 -2.80 6.35
CA ALA A 57 -10.11 -2.17 5.18
C ALA A 57 -9.05 -1.18 5.59
N GLU A 58 -7.97 -1.16 4.84
CA GLU A 58 -6.90 -0.22 5.10
C GLU A 58 -6.63 0.55 3.82
N TYR A 59 -6.55 1.86 3.92
CA TYR A 59 -6.31 2.70 2.75
C TYR A 59 -4.91 3.26 2.83
N LEU A 60 -4.16 3.07 1.75
CA LEU A 60 -2.77 3.53 1.70
C LEU A 60 -2.64 4.53 0.57
N MET A 61 -2.04 5.67 0.87
CA MET A 61 -1.80 6.67 -0.15
C MET A 61 -0.67 6.21 -1.04
N LYS A 62 -0.83 6.35 -2.33
CA LYS A 62 0.18 5.88 -3.26
C LYS A 62 1.51 6.57 -3.08
N ASN A 63 1.49 7.83 -2.69
CA ASN A 63 2.76 8.52 -2.53
C ASN A 63 3.51 8.10 -1.27
N ALA A 64 2.91 7.30 -0.43
CA ALA A 64 3.59 6.77 0.74
C ALA A 64 4.05 5.33 0.52
N ILE A 65 3.75 4.75 -0.62
CA ILE A 65 4.07 3.37 -0.87
C ILE A 65 5.42 3.29 -1.56
N ILE A 66 6.31 2.47 -1.01
CA ILE A 66 7.60 2.24 -1.61
C ILE A 66 7.53 1.08 -2.59
N ARG A 67 6.84 0.05 -2.21
CA ARG A 67 6.86 -1.17 -2.99
C ARG A 67 5.63 -2.02 -2.70
N ILE A 68 5.11 -2.67 -3.72
CA ILE A 68 4.03 -3.62 -3.57
C ILE A 68 4.52 -4.94 -4.15
N VAL A 69 4.45 -5.99 -3.36
CA VAL A 69 4.97 -7.30 -3.77
C VAL A 69 3.83 -8.30 -3.77
N PRO A 70 3.41 -8.80 -4.92
CA PRO A 70 2.38 -9.82 -4.95
C PRO A 70 2.91 -11.11 -4.36
N ARG A 71 2.09 -11.76 -3.59
CA ARG A 71 2.52 -12.97 -2.90
C ARG A 71 2.28 -14.22 -3.70
N GLU A 72 1.68 -14.14 -4.82
CA GLU A 72 1.52 -15.32 -5.58
C GLU A 72 2.16 -15.30 -6.87
#